data_88446bc982f2440b0376fe41f6728945
#
_entry.id   88446bc982f2440b0376fe41f6728945
#
_cell.length_a   1.000
_cell.length_b   1.000
_cell.length_c   1.000
_cell.angle_alpha   90.00
_cell.angle_beta   90.00
_cell.angle_gamma   90.00
#
_symmetry.space_group_name_H-M   'P 1'
#
loop_
_entity.id
_entity.type
_entity.pdbx_description
1 polymer ?
#
loop_
_entity_poly.entity_id
_entity_poly.type
_entity_poly.pdbx_seq_one_letter_code
_entity_poly.pdbx_strand_id
1 'polypeptide(L)'
;MARDLLGKLLVRELDGQVMWGRLVEVEAYLGPDDLAAHSKGGRRTPRTEVMFGPPGHAYVYFTYGMHWCLNFVTREADIPQAVLVRALEPGPGVGRCGGPGLVTRALSIDRALNGVPLRPPDLYVVDDAAPKRRVFVTPRIGVQGTGRWEKRLLRFCVDSPNLSRPLSATRRRGR
;
A
#
# COMPACT_ATOMS: atom_id res chain seq x y z
N MET A 1 8.21 -7.47 -5.74
CA MET A 1 7.87 -6.87 -4.42
C MET A 1 6.36 -6.70 -4.18
N ALA A 2 5.55 -5.98 -5.00
CA ALA A 2 4.12 -5.80 -4.70
C ALA A 2 3.35 -7.13 -4.48
N ARG A 3 3.61 -8.15 -5.30
CA ARG A 3 3.03 -9.49 -5.12
C ARG A 3 3.51 -10.18 -3.84
N ASP A 4 4.76 -9.96 -3.46
CA ASP A 4 5.40 -10.64 -2.32
C ASP A 4 4.95 -10.08 -0.97
N LEU A 5 4.37 -8.88 -0.97
CA LEU A 5 3.76 -8.28 0.21
C LEU A 5 2.42 -8.93 0.57
N LEU A 6 1.69 -9.44 -0.42
CA LEU A 6 0.39 -10.08 -0.16
C LEU A 6 0.54 -11.32 0.71
N GLY A 7 -0.29 -11.41 1.72
CA GLY A 7 -0.27 -12.48 2.71
C GLY A 7 0.63 -12.21 3.93
N LYS A 8 1.56 -11.24 3.86
CA LYS A 8 2.37 -10.84 5.02
C LYS A 8 1.59 -9.96 5.99
N LEU A 9 2.05 -9.87 7.22
CA LEU A 9 1.47 -9.01 8.25
C LEU A 9 2.11 -7.62 8.20
N LEU A 10 1.28 -6.59 8.19
CA LEU A 10 1.70 -5.22 8.53
C LEU A 10 1.45 -5.03 10.01
N VAL A 11 2.50 -4.69 10.75
CA VAL A 11 2.47 -4.54 12.21
C VAL A 11 2.78 -3.09 12.57
N ARG A 12 2.02 -2.55 13.51
CA ARG A 12 2.20 -1.23 14.13
C ARG A 12 2.27 -1.41 15.64
N GLU A 13 3.36 -0.95 16.25
CA GLU A 13 3.48 -0.85 17.71
C GLU A 13 3.35 0.62 18.12
N LEU A 14 2.46 0.88 19.06
CA LEU A 14 2.19 2.22 19.57
C LEU A 14 1.78 2.13 21.04
N ASP A 15 2.47 2.84 21.93
CA ASP A 15 2.18 2.93 23.36
C ASP A 15 1.98 1.56 24.04
N GLY A 16 2.83 0.59 23.69
CA GLY A 16 2.77 -0.79 24.20
C GLY A 16 1.66 -1.65 23.60
N GLN A 17 0.88 -1.12 22.65
CA GLN A 17 -0.12 -1.88 21.90
C GLN A 17 0.45 -2.35 20.57
N VAL A 18 0.18 -3.62 20.24
CA VAL A 18 0.53 -4.20 18.93
C VAL A 18 -0.75 -4.35 18.10
N MET A 19 -0.83 -3.60 17.04
CA MET A 19 -1.90 -3.65 16.05
C MET A 19 -1.35 -4.27 14.76
N TRP A 20 -2.12 -5.13 14.11
CA TRP A 20 -1.67 -5.72 12.86
C TRP A 20 -2.82 -6.09 11.93
N GLY A 21 -2.49 -6.28 10.65
CA GLY A 21 -3.41 -6.83 9.66
C GLY A 21 -2.65 -7.49 8.52
N ARG A 22 -3.28 -8.49 7.90
CA ARG A 22 -2.70 -9.21 6.76
C ARG A 22 -2.93 -8.45 5.47
N LEU A 23 -1.87 -8.17 4.72
CA LEU A 23 -1.90 -7.48 3.44
C LEU A 23 -2.69 -8.29 2.40
N VAL A 24 -3.81 -7.76 1.92
CA VAL A 24 -4.68 -8.39 0.93
C VAL A 24 -4.84 -7.60 -0.34
N GLU A 25 -4.48 -6.31 -0.34
CA GLU A 25 -4.56 -5.45 -1.51
C GLU A 25 -3.47 -4.37 -1.48
N VAL A 26 -2.73 -4.27 -2.59
CA VAL A 26 -1.70 -3.24 -2.79
C VAL A 26 -1.71 -2.74 -4.24
N GLU A 27 -1.16 -1.54 -4.47
CA GLU A 27 -0.95 -0.98 -5.82
C GLU A 27 0.49 -0.55 -6.03
N ALA A 28 1.07 -0.92 -7.18
CA ALA A 28 2.40 -0.47 -7.56
C ALA A 28 2.34 0.85 -8.34
N TYR A 29 3.26 1.77 -8.02
CA TYR A 29 3.50 3.04 -8.68
C TYR A 29 4.95 3.08 -9.16
N LEU A 30 5.15 3.22 -10.48
CA LEU A 30 6.41 2.90 -11.15
C LEU A 30 7.34 4.11 -11.37
N GLY A 31 7.10 5.20 -10.68
CA GLY A 31 7.98 6.37 -10.72
C GLY A 31 7.68 7.34 -11.86
N PRO A 32 8.71 7.97 -12.46
CA PRO A 32 8.55 9.13 -13.34
C PRO A 32 7.66 8.92 -14.56
N ASP A 33 7.73 7.75 -15.17
CA ASP A 33 6.95 7.43 -16.37
C ASP A 33 5.48 7.12 -16.07
N ASP A 34 5.16 6.81 -14.81
CA ASP A 34 3.82 6.49 -14.36
C ASP A 34 3.02 7.77 -14.11
N LEU A 35 2.14 8.12 -15.05
CA LEU A 35 1.32 9.34 -14.94
C LEU A 35 0.36 9.35 -13.74
N ALA A 36 0.15 8.21 -13.09
CA ALA A 36 -0.63 8.10 -11.85
C ALA A 36 0.24 8.24 -10.58
N ALA A 37 1.57 8.22 -10.69
CA ALA A 37 2.47 8.39 -9.56
C ALA A 37 2.59 9.86 -9.16
N HIS A 38 2.81 10.14 -7.89
CA HIS A 38 3.11 11.49 -7.40
C HIS A 38 4.44 12.02 -7.95
N SER A 39 5.36 11.13 -8.27
CA SER A 39 6.68 11.40 -8.86
C SER A 39 6.68 11.46 -10.40
N LYS A 40 5.50 11.50 -11.04
CA LYS A 40 5.40 11.60 -12.51
C LYS A 40 6.25 12.75 -13.06
N GLY A 41 6.92 12.48 -14.18
CA GLY A 41 7.82 13.47 -14.80
C GLY A 41 9.06 13.79 -13.95
N GLY A 42 9.41 12.96 -12.97
CA GLY A 42 10.52 13.23 -12.05
C GLY A 42 10.21 14.28 -10.98
N ARG A 43 8.94 14.62 -10.77
CA ARG A 43 8.52 15.67 -9.84
C ARG A 43 8.98 15.37 -8.40
N ARG A 44 9.95 16.14 -7.93
CA ARG A 44 10.49 16.11 -6.58
C ARG A 44 10.04 17.36 -5.82
N THR A 45 9.35 17.18 -4.71
CA THR A 45 8.76 18.25 -3.88
C THR A 45 8.88 17.83 -2.41
N PRO A 46 8.70 18.74 -1.44
CA PRO A 46 8.67 18.35 -0.02
C PRO A 46 7.71 17.20 0.29
N ARG A 47 6.60 17.08 -0.46
CA ARG A 47 5.64 16.00 -0.33
C ARG A 47 6.18 14.66 -0.82
N THR A 48 6.92 14.65 -1.93
CA THR A 48 7.41 13.44 -2.61
C THR A 48 8.83 13.05 -2.23
N GLU A 49 9.52 13.88 -1.46
CA GLU A 49 10.94 13.70 -1.12
C GLU A 49 11.25 12.29 -0.59
N VAL A 50 10.42 11.76 0.28
CA VAL A 50 10.58 10.41 0.84
C VAL A 50 10.60 9.32 -0.22
N MET A 51 9.87 9.50 -1.35
CA MET A 51 9.89 8.53 -2.45
C MET A 51 11.24 8.42 -3.15
N PHE A 52 12.06 9.49 -3.09
CA PHE A 52 13.42 9.53 -3.66
C PHE A 52 14.49 9.05 -2.68
N GLY A 53 14.09 8.71 -1.45
CA GLY A 53 14.95 8.13 -0.44
C GLY A 53 15.22 6.65 -0.65
N PRO A 54 15.94 6.00 0.30
CA PRO A 54 16.27 4.59 0.23
C PRO A 54 15.03 3.69 0.36
N PRO A 55 15.09 2.43 -0.12
CA PRO A 55 14.00 1.48 0.01
C PRO A 55 13.74 1.11 1.47
N GLY A 56 12.54 0.57 1.73
CA GLY A 56 12.17 0.10 3.06
C GLY A 56 11.76 1.23 4.02
N HIS A 57 11.34 2.40 3.48
CA HIS A 57 10.78 3.50 4.27
C HIS A 57 9.30 3.69 3.98
N ALA A 58 8.56 4.13 4.99
CA ALA A 58 7.16 4.50 4.85
C ALA A 58 7.05 5.86 4.15
N TYR A 59 6.26 5.95 3.10
CA TYR A 59 5.83 7.19 2.50
C TYR A 59 4.36 7.42 2.86
N VAL A 60 4.10 8.37 3.76
CA VAL A 60 2.76 8.68 4.26
C VAL A 60 2.36 10.06 3.80
N TYR A 61 1.20 10.15 3.15
CA TYR A 61 0.69 11.43 2.66
C TYR A 61 -0.80 11.63 2.95
N PHE A 62 -1.19 12.89 3.12
CA PHE A 62 -2.59 13.27 3.31
C PHE A 62 -3.28 13.52 1.97
N THR A 63 -4.50 13.01 1.81
CA THR A 63 -5.23 13.11 0.56
C THR A 63 -6.69 13.50 0.79
N TYR A 64 -7.27 14.25 -0.15
CA TYR A 64 -8.64 14.77 -0.15
C TYR A 64 -9.04 15.54 1.13
N GLY A 65 -8.07 16.06 1.88
CA GLY A 65 -8.36 16.74 3.15
C GLY A 65 -8.93 15.84 4.26
N MET A 66 -8.90 14.51 4.10
CA MET A 66 -9.61 13.59 5.00
C MET A 66 -8.81 12.36 5.43
N HIS A 67 -7.85 11.90 4.63
CA HIS A 67 -7.23 10.59 4.85
C HIS A 67 -5.72 10.61 4.69
N TRP A 68 -5.05 9.84 5.52
CA TRP A 68 -3.67 9.42 5.29
C TRP A 68 -3.65 8.19 4.38
N CYS A 69 -2.56 8.04 3.62
CA CYS A 69 -2.29 6.86 2.81
C CYS A 69 -0.86 6.41 3.07
N LEU A 70 -0.67 5.11 3.31
CA LEU A 70 0.62 4.48 3.54
C LEU A 70 1.14 3.84 2.26
N ASN A 71 2.39 4.15 1.92
CA ASN A 71 3.15 3.46 0.87
C ASN A 71 4.49 2.98 1.41
N PHE A 72 5.05 1.98 0.76
CA PHE A 72 6.41 1.50 0.98
C PHE A 72 7.29 1.94 -0.19
N VAL A 73 8.37 2.66 0.07
CA VAL A 73 9.41 2.96 -0.92
C VAL A 73 10.16 1.69 -1.27
N THR A 74 10.36 1.39 -2.55
CA THR A 74 10.75 0.06 -3.00
C THR A 74 12.02 -0.03 -3.81
N ARG A 75 12.55 1.11 -4.26
CA ARG A 75 13.77 1.17 -5.07
C ARG A 75 14.85 1.99 -4.37
N GLU A 76 16.06 1.81 -4.85
CA GLU A 76 17.23 2.59 -4.46
C GLU A 76 16.97 4.10 -4.57
N ALA A 77 17.75 4.88 -3.83
CA ALA A 77 17.64 6.35 -3.83
C ALA A 77 17.59 6.91 -5.26
N ASP A 78 16.83 7.97 -5.42
CA ASP A 78 16.56 8.67 -6.67
C ASP A 78 15.72 7.91 -7.72
N ILE A 79 15.26 6.69 -7.41
CA ILE A 79 14.27 5.94 -8.21
C ILE A 79 12.93 5.88 -7.47
N PRO A 80 12.04 6.87 -7.64
CA PRO A 80 10.88 7.10 -6.78
C PRO A 80 9.71 6.15 -7.12
N GLN A 81 9.87 4.87 -6.77
CA GLN A 81 8.83 3.85 -6.88
C GLN A 81 8.28 3.47 -5.51
N ALA A 82 6.98 3.24 -5.44
CA ALA A 82 6.33 2.88 -4.18
C ALA A 82 5.20 1.87 -4.37
N VAL A 83 4.86 1.19 -3.29
CA VAL A 83 3.69 0.31 -3.21
C VAL A 83 2.72 0.87 -2.18
N LEU A 84 1.52 1.28 -2.63
CA LEU A 84 0.42 1.73 -1.79
C LEU A 84 -0.26 0.54 -1.11
N VAL A 85 -0.41 0.60 0.20
CA VAL A 85 -1.22 -0.36 0.98
C VAL A 85 -2.69 0.06 0.90
N ARG A 86 -3.54 -0.81 0.34
CA ARG A 86 -4.95 -0.49 0.13
C ARG A 86 -5.90 -1.17 1.10
N ALA A 87 -5.62 -2.44 1.44
CA ALA A 87 -6.48 -3.16 2.36
C ALA A 87 -5.73 -4.25 3.12
N LEU A 88 -6.20 -4.50 4.33
CA LEU A 88 -5.76 -5.57 5.21
C LEU A 88 -6.96 -6.42 5.65
N GLU A 89 -6.72 -7.69 5.94
CA GLU A 89 -7.54 -8.46 6.87
C GLU A 89 -7.08 -8.09 8.28
N PRO A 90 -7.93 -7.39 9.08
CA PRO A 90 -7.52 -6.88 10.39
C PRO A 90 -7.30 -8.02 11.39
N GLY A 91 -6.29 -7.88 12.23
CA GLY A 91 -6.11 -8.72 13.41
C GLY A 91 -7.14 -8.42 14.53
N PRO A 92 -7.14 -9.19 15.60
CA PRO A 92 -8.04 -8.98 16.74
C PRO A 92 -7.95 -7.55 17.29
N GLY A 93 -9.10 -6.94 17.56
CA GLY A 93 -9.18 -5.57 18.11
C GLY A 93 -8.90 -4.45 17.10
N VAL A 94 -8.44 -4.75 15.89
CA VAL A 94 -8.19 -3.77 14.84
C VAL A 94 -9.47 -3.48 14.07
N GLY A 95 -9.74 -2.20 13.81
CA GLY A 95 -10.91 -1.74 13.08
C GLY A 95 -10.91 -2.13 11.60
N ARG A 96 -11.91 -1.64 10.85
CA ARG A 96 -12.05 -1.93 9.42
C ARG A 96 -10.84 -1.43 8.61
N CYS A 97 -10.31 -2.28 7.71
CA CYS A 97 -9.14 -1.99 6.86
C CYS A 97 -9.42 -2.15 5.36
N GLY A 98 -10.66 -2.03 4.92
CA GLY A 98 -11.08 -2.19 3.51
C GLY A 98 -10.94 -0.90 2.67
N GLY A 99 -9.81 -0.23 2.76
CA GLY A 99 -9.48 0.99 2.03
C GLY A 99 -8.26 1.68 2.60
N PRO A 100 -7.46 2.45 1.81
CA PRO A 100 -6.19 3.02 2.26
C PRO A 100 -6.35 3.95 3.47
N GLY A 101 -7.37 4.79 3.49
CA GLY A 101 -7.67 5.65 4.64
C GLY A 101 -8.20 4.88 5.85
N LEU A 102 -8.86 3.74 5.66
CA LEU A 102 -9.28 2.87 6.76
C LEU A 102 -8.08 2.14 7.37
N VAL A 103 -7.14 1.67 6.54
CA VAL A 103 -5.88 1.07 7.00
C VAL A 103 -5.14 2.01 7.92
N THR A 104 -4.90 3.26 7.48
CA THR A 104 -4.14 4.23 8.28
C THR A 104 -4.87 4.62 9.56
N ARG A 105 -6.20 4.75 9.51
CA ARG A 105 -7.01 5.02 10.71
C ARG A 105 -6.95 3.86 11.70
N ALA A 106 -7.11 2.62 11.23
CA ALA A 106 -7.16 1.43 12.08
C ALA A 106 -5.83 1.12 12.76
N LEU A 107 -4.70 1.51 12.13
CA LEU A 107 -3.35 1.29 12.65
C LEU A 107 -2.71 2.57 13.21
N SER A 108 -3.47 3.65 13.39
CA SER A 108 -2.96 4.94 13.90
C SER A 108 -1.73 5.43 13.12
N ILE A 109 -1.81 5.36 11.79
CA ILE A 109 -0.74 5.79 10.88
C ILE A 109 -1.04 7.21 10.39
N ASP A 110 -0.14 8.14 10.66
CA ASP A 110 -0.24 9.54 10.27
C ASP A 110 1.10 10.11 9.76
N ARG A 111 1.21 11.43 9.71
CA ARG A 111 2.39 12.14 9.27
C ARG A 111 3.66 11.79 10.05
N ALA A 112 3.54 11.44 11.32
CA ALA A 112 4.71 11.12 12.15
C ALA A 112 5.51 9.93 11.61
N LEU A 113 4.85 9.02 10.89
CA LEU A 113 5.48 7.87 10.25
C LEU A 113 6.01 8.14 8.84
N ASN A 114 5.89 9.36 8.30
CA ASN A 114 6.43 9.67 6.98
C ASN A 114 7.97 9.71 6.99
N GLY A 115 8.62 8.85 6.23
CA GLY A 115 10.08 8.70 6.19
C GLY A 115 10.64 7.74 7.24
N VAL A 116 9.81 7.11 8.07
CA VAL A 116 10.27 6.14 9.07
C VAL A 116 10.66 4.82 8.38
N PRO A 117 11.79 4.19 8.77
CA PRO A 117 12.15 2.87 8.29
C PRO A 117 11.11 1.81 8.67
N LEU A 118 10.79 0.91 7.73
CA LEU A 118 9.88 -0.22 7.96
C LEU A 118 10.58 -1.35 8.74
N ARG A 119 10.82 -1.09 10.01
CA ARG A 119 11.46 -2.02 10.97
C ARG A 119 10.90 -1.81 12.37
N PRO A 120 11.01 -2.83 13.27
CA PRO A 120 10.63 -2.65 14.67
C PRO A 120 11.35 -1.43 15.31
N PRO A 121 10.72 -0.80 16.34
CA PRO A 121 9.41 -1.20 16.89
C PRO A 121 8.20 -0.55 16.19
N ASP A 122 8.37 0.50 15.41
CA ASP A 122 7.23 1.36 15.04
C ASP A 122 6.27 0.74 14.03
N LEU A 123 6.75 0.49 12.81
CA LEU A 123 5.97 0.01 11.68
C LEU A 123 6.81 -0.96 10.84
N TYR A 124 6.34 -2.18 10.66
CA TYR A 124 7.12 -3.19 9.94
C TYR A 124 6.26 -4.29 9.30
N VAL A 125 6.88 -5.08 8.43
CA VAL A 125 6.23 -6.20 7.76
C VAL A 125 6.85 -7.51 8.26
N VAL A 126 5.98 -8.47 8.61
CA VAL A 126 6.37 -9.81 9.06
C VAL A 126 5.91 -10.85 8.05
N ASP A 127 6.79 -11.77 7.71
CA ASP A 127 6.45 -13.00 6.99
C ASP A 127 6.24 -14.12 8.02
N ASP A 128 4.98 -14.45 8.26
CA ASP A 128 4.59 -15.52 9.19
C ASP A 128 4.45 -16.88 8.50
N ALA A 129 5.00 -17.00 7.28
CA ALA A 129 4.94 -18.19 6.45
C ALA A 129 3.51 -18.71 6.18
N ALA A 130 2.51 -17.83 6.24
CA ALA A 130 1.14 -18.20 5.92
C ALA A 130 1.01 -18.76 4.50
N PRO A 131 0.09 -19.72 4.25
CA PRO A 131 -0.09 -20.30 2.92
C PRO A 131 -0.33 -19.23 1.85
N LYS A 132 0.38 -19.35 0.73
CA LYS A 132 0.24 -18.43 -0.40
C LYS A 132 -1.16 -18.53 -0.99
N ARG A 133 -1.80 -17.40 -1.15
CA ARG A 133 -3.12 -17.27 -1.77
C ARG A 133 -2.97 -16.89 -3.26
N ARG A 134 -3.95 -17.26 -4.07
CA ARG A 134 -4.01 -16.85 -5.48
C ARG A 134 -4.04 -15.33 -5.59
N VAL A 135 -3.12 -14.75 -6.37
CA VAL A 135 -3.04 -13.32 -6.64
C VAL A 135 -3.80 -12.97 -7.90
N PHE A 136 -4.72 -12.03 -7.78
CA PHE A 136 -5.44 -11.39 -8.87
C PHE A 136 -4.77 -10.05 -9.21
N VAL A 137 -4.69 -9.75 -10.50
CA VAL A 137 -4.10 -8.50 -10.99
C VAL A 137 -5.13 -7.72 -11.78
N THR A 138 -5.31 -6.46 -11.42
CA THR A 138 -6.36 -5.61 -11.98
C THR A 138 -5.83 -4.19 -12.25
N PRO A 139 -6.56 -3.34 -12.98
CA PRO A 139 -6.27 -1.91 -12.98
C PRO A 139 -6.35 -1.31 -11.59
N ARG A 140 -5.56 -0.26 -11.35
CA ARG A 140 -5.56 0.53 -10.12
C ARG A 140 -6.87 1.30 -9.95
N ILE A 141 -7.15 1.73 -8.74
CA ILE A 141 -8.37 2.47 -8.37
C ILE A 141 -8.01 3.95 -8.22
N GLY A 142 -8.86 4.83 -8.75
CA GLY A 142 -8.70 6.28 -8.58
C GLY A 142 -7.62 6.92 -9.45
N VAL A 143 -7.26 6.29 -10.58
CA VAL A 143 -6.22 6.77 -11.51
C VAL A 143 -6.78 7.27 -12.85
N GLN A 144 -8.04 7.73 -12.86
CA GLN A 144 -8.68 8.28 -14.05
C GLN A 144 -7.93 9.52 -14.58
N GLY A 145 -7.95 9.72 -15.90
CA GLY A 145 -7.26 10.83 -16.55
C GLY A 145 -5.76 10.60 -16.78
N THR A 146 -5.25 9.39 -16.51
CA THR A 146 -3.84 9.05 -16.70
C THR A 146 -3.55 8.26 -18.00
N GLY A 147 -4.51 8.28 -18.95
CA GLY A 147 -4.40 7.67 -20.26
C GLY A 147 -4.14 6.16 -20.18
N ARG A 148 -3.10 5.68 -20.88
CA ARG A 148 -2.75 4.24 -20.88
C ARG A 148 -2.52 3.64 -19.49
N TRP A 149 -2.18 4.46 -18.49
CA TRP A 149 -1.90 4.02 -17.14
C TRP A 149 -3.15 3.59 -16.37
N GLU A 150 -4.32 4.05 -16.75
CA GLU A 150 -5.62 3.61 -16.19
C GLU A 150 -5.85 2.11 -16.36
N LYS A 151 -5.42 1.57 -17.51
CA LYS A 151 -5.64 0.17 -17.89
C LYS A 151 -4.50 -0.75 -17.44
N ARG A 152 -3.37 -0.21 -16.96
CA ARG A 152 -2.23 -1.01 -16.49
C ARG A 152 -2.64 -1.86 -15.28
N LEU A 153 -2.29 -3.14 -15.33
CA LEU A 153 -2.61 -4.12 -14.28
C LEU A 153 -1.59 -4.03 -13.14
N LEU A 154 -1.70 -2.98 -12.32
CA LEU A 154 -0.77 -2.64 -11.24
C LEU A 154 -1.43 -2.66 -9.85
N ARG A 155 -2.66 -3.13 -9.73
CA ARG A 155 -3.31 -3.47 -8.46
C ARG A 155 -3.25 -4.97 -8.28
N PHE A 156 -2.69 -5.42 -7.16
CA PHE A 156 -2.51 -6.82 -6.78
C PHE A 156 -3.37 -7.09 -5.55
N CYS A 157 -4.13 -8.16 -5.57
CA CYS A 157 -4.97 -8.55 -4.43
C CYS A 157 -5.17 -10.06 -4.35
N VAL A 158 -5.50 -10.56 -3.18
CA VAL A 158 -6.03 -11.90 -2.97
C VAL A 158 -7.55 -11.82 -2.76
N ASP A 159 -8.28 -12.92 -2.93
CA ASP A 159 -9.73 -12.91 -2.65
C ASP A 159 -9.96 -12.74 -1.15
N SER A 160 -10.65 -11.65 -0.79
CA SER A 160 -10.91 -11.26 0.60
C SER A 160 -12.17 -10.39 0.67
N PRO A 161 -12.98 -10.53 1.72
CA PRO A 161 -14.11 -9.62 1.98
C PRO A 161 -13.65 -8.20 2.35
N ASN A 162 -12.37 -8.04 2.72
CA ASN A 162 -11.80 -6.76 3.14
C ASN A 162 -11.22 -5.92 2.00
N LEU A 163 -11.35 -6.33 0.73
CA LEU A 163 -10.86 -5.52 -0.38
C LEU A 163 -11.52 -4.14 -0.42
N SER A 164 -10.74 -3.12 -0.79
CA SER A 164 -11.24 -1.74 -0.96
C SER A 164 -12.27 -1.62 -2.11
N ARG A 165 -12.15 -2.52 -3.08
CA ARG A 165 -13.15 -2.78 -4.13
C ARG A 165 -13.17 -4.28 -4.42
N PRO A 166 -14.35 -4.93 -4.36
CA PRO A 166 -14.49 -6.35 -4.67
C PRO A 166 -13.98 -6.73 -6.05
N LEU A 167 -13.50 -7.96 -6.20
CA LEU A 167 -13.23 -8.54 -7.52
C LEU A 167 -14.55 -8.79 -8.24
N SER A 168 -14.62 -8.49 -9.53
CA SER A 168 -15.79 -8.86 -10.35
C SER A 168 -15.94 -10.39 -10.40
N ALA A 169 -17.19 -10.86 -10.49
CA ALA A 169 -17.50 -12.30 -10.55
C ALA A 169 -16.73 -13.02 -11.67
N THR A 170 -16.53 -12.38 -12.81
CA THR A 170 -15.76 -12.91 -13.96
C THR A 170 -14.28 -13.16 -13.62
N ARG A 171 -13.71 -12.40 -12.70
CA ARG A 171 -12.30 -12.53 -12.29
C ARG A 171 -12.09 -13.57 -11.18
N ARG A 172 -13.13 -13.85 -10.38
CA ARG A 172 -13.07 -14.91 -9.35
C ARG A 172 -13.00 -16.31 -9.96
N ARG A 173 -13.61 -16.50 -11.15
CA ARG A 173 -13.68 -17.81 -11.85
C ARG A 173 -12.55 -18.03 -12.86
N GLY A 174 -11.66 -17.09 -13.10
CA GLY A 174 -10.54 -17.20 -14.03
C GLY A 174 -9.54 -18.26 -13.58
N ARG A 175 -9.30 -19.20 -14.46
CA ARG A 175 -8.53 -20.47 -14.43
C ARG A 175 -7.19 -20.41 -13.73
#